data_61dcb030a75e63b1f0ac975598d64193
#
_entry.id   61dcb030a75e63b1f0ac975598d64193
#
_cell.length_a   1.000
_cell.length_b   1.000
_cell.length_c   1.000
_cell.angle_alpha   90.00
_cell.angle_beta   90.00
_cell.angle_gamma   90.00
#
_symmetry.space_group_name_H-M   'P 1'
#
loop_
_entity.id
_entity.type
_entity.pdbx_description
1 polymer ?
#
loop_
_entity_poly.entity_id
_entity_poly.type
_entity_poly.pdbx_seq_one_letter_code
_entity_poly.pdbx_strand_id
1 'polypeptide(L)'
;MSRPVVQSPATIRAPRPGAEALSEPLRSRWSPSVYDDEHTLTRPEIDQLLAAAQWAPSAGNSQPWILFVCERGSANHARLVARLSRGNSGWVPRASVVFVTAAHVRTGTEVDAPAYSDYALYDVGQAAAHLTLQAHSMGLHTHQFAGFDHEALAEDLELPGTHLLLTGIAVGRQGDPADVDERTAARDQKVRERREVAEIARAGTWVEPWGVPYP
;
A
#
# COMPACT_ATOMS: atom_id res chain seq x y z
N MET A 1 -30.58 -16.17 12.53
CA MET A 1 -29.61 -17.28 12.71
C MET A 1 -28.40 -16.91 11.84
N SER A 2 -27.35 -16.37 12.46
CA SER A 2 -26.13 -15.98 11.78
C SER A 2 -25.38 -17.24 11.38
N ARG A 3 -25.06 -17.39 10.10
CA ARG A 3 -24.13 -18.43 9.62
C ARG A 3 -22.78 -18.22 10.30
N PRO A 4 -22.12 -19.27 10.80
CA PRO A 4 -20.76 -19.16 11.29
C PRO A 4 -19.87 -18.73 10.10
N VAL A 5 -19.06 -17.71 10.30
CA VAL A 5 -18.00 -17.32 9.38
C VAL A 5 -17.04 -18.51 9.33
N VAL A 6 -17.13 -19.30 8.27
CA VAL A 6 -16.11 -20.30 7.97
C VAL A 6 -14.86 -19.50 7.58
N GLN A 7 -13.93 -19.38 8.51
CA GLN A 7 -12.58 -18.94 8.18
C GLN A 7 -12.05 -19.94 7.15
N SER A 8 -12.02 -19.54 5.90
CA SER A 8 -11.19 -20.22 4.90
C SER A 8 -9.79 -20.37 5.50
N PRO A 9 -9.13 -21.52 5.38
CA PRO A 9 -7.77 -21.63 5.88
C PRO A 9 -6.91 -20.67 5.06
N ALA A 10 -6.81 -19.44 5.55
CA ALA A 10 -5.81 -18.52 5.07
C ALA A 10 -4.50 -19.31 5.10
N THR A 11 -3.85 -19.44 3.96
CA THR A 11 -2.51 -19.98 3.89
C THR A 11 -1.64 -19.00 4.64
N ILE A 12 -1.59 -19.16 5.98
CA ILE A 12 -0.75 -18.37 6.85
C ILE A 12 0.67 -18.65 6.35
N ARG A 13 1.21 -17.74 5.59
CA ARG A 13 2.61 -17.84 5.22
C ARG A 13 3.42 -17.87 6.50
N ALA A 14 4.20 -18.93 6.65
CA ALA A 14 5.09 -19.08 7.79
C ALA A 14 5.90 -17.79 8.01
N PRO A 15 6.02 -17.32 9.26
CA PRO A 15 6.90 -16.21 9.59
C PRO A 15 8.30 -16.50 9.04
N ARG A 16 8.96 -15.49 8.52
CA ARG A 16 10.32 -15.67 8.05
C ARG A 16 11.28 -15.73 9.22
N PRO A 17 12.39 -16.46 9.08
CA PRO A 17 13.49 -16.36 10.01
C PRO A 17 13.88 -14.88 10.20
N GLY A 18 14.00 -14.44 11.46
CA GLY A 18 14.30 -13.06 11.82
C GLY A 18 13.10 -12.13 12.01
N ALA A 19 11.86 -12.62 11.78
CA ALA A 19 10.63 -11.84 12.02
C ALA A 19 9.95 -12.20 13.35
N GLU A 20 10.45 -13.14 14.10
CA GLU A 20 9.81 -13.75 15.28
C GLU A 20 9.58 -12.73 16.41
N ALA A 21 10.49 -11.77 16.57
CA ALA A 21 10.41 -10.73 17.58
C ALA A 21 9.50 -9.55 17.19
N LEU A 22 8.98 -9.52 15.95
CA LEU A 22 8.14 -8.41 15.49
C LEU A 22 6.70 -8.58 16.01
N SER A 23 6.03 -7.43 16.21
CA SER A 23 4.59 -7.41 16.49
C SER A 23 3.79 -8.05 15.35
N GLU A 24 2.59 -8.60 15.66
CA GLU A 24 1.82 -9.41 14.72
C GLU A 24 1.59 -8.73 13.36
N PRO A 25 1.13 -7.47 13.24
CA PRO A 25 0.92 -6.86 11.94
C PRO A 25 2.20 -6.77 11.08
N LEU A 26 3.34 -6.57 11.69
CA LEU A 26 4.63 -6.49 10.97
C LEU A 26 5.15 -7.88 10.58
N ARG A 27 4.96 -8.87 11.46
CA ARG A 27 5.42 -10.24 11.27
C ARG A 27 4.66 -10.95 10.16
N SER A 28 3.33 -10.87 10.17
CA SER A 28 2.46 -11.67 9.31
C SER A 28 2.04 -10.97 8.02
N ARG A 29 1.99 -9.61 7.98
CA ARG A 29 1.55 -8.93 6.78
C ARG A 29 2.42 -9.24 5.55
N TRP A 30 1.77 -9.39 4.41
CA TRP A 30 2.42 -9.53 3.11
C TRP A 30 1.55 -8.87 2.01
N SER A 31 2.01 -8.86 0.77
CA SER A 31 1.34 -8.19 -0.35
C SER A 31 0.88 -9.22 -1.38
N PRO A 32 -0.35 -9.76 -1.27
CA PRO A 32 -0.90 -10.70 -2.23
C PRO A 32 -1.23 -10.02 -3.55
N SER A 33 -1.24 -10.81 -4.62
CA SER A 33 -1.81 -10.44 -5.92
C SER A 33 -3.12 -11.18 -6.20
N VAL A 34 -3.51 -12.12 -5.33
CA VAL A 34 -4.76 -12.88 -5.44
C VAL A 34 -5.76 -12.31 -4.46
N TYR A 35 -6.76 -11.61 -4.97
CA TYR A 35 -7.87 -11.04 -4.18
C TYR A 35 -9.17 -11.78 -4.45
N ASP A 36 -9.99 -11.91 -3.43
CA ASP A 36 -11.39 -12.32 -3.51
C ASP A 36 -12.20 -11.19 -4.17
N ASP A 37 -12.63 -11.39 -5.41
CA ASP A 37 -13.36 -10.39 -6.19
C ASP A 37 -14.86 -10.34 -5.90
N GLU A 38 -15.36 -11.19 -5.02
CA GLU A 38 -16.71 -11.08 -4.48
C GLU A 38 -16.73 -10.25 -3.19
N HIS A 39 -15.60 -10.20 -2.45
CA HIS A 39 -15.51 -9.44 -1.21
C HIS A 39 -15.56 -7.93 -1.47
N THR A 40 -16.40 -7.21 -0.73
CA THR A 40 -16.50 -5.75 -0.72
C THR A 40 -16.24 -5.21 0.68
N LEU A 41 -15.70 -3.99 0.79
CA LEU A 41 -15.61 -3.27 2.05
C LEU A 41 -16.84 -2.41 2.24
N THR A 42 -17.29 -2.34 3.49
CA THR A 42 -18.32 -1.40 3.90
C THR A 42 -17.75 0.01 4.04
N ARG A 43 -18.60 1.03 3.97
CA ARG A 43 -18.16 2.43 4.18
C ARG A 43 -17.44 2.63 5.53
N PRO A 44 -17.91 2.10 6.68
CA PRO A 44 -17.18 2.21 7.94
C PRO A 44 -15.78 1.57 7.92
N GLU A 45 -15.59 0.45 7.21
CA GLU A 45 -14.26 -0.16 7.05
C GLU A 45 -13.33 0.74 6.23
N ILE A 46 -13.83 1.34 5.15
CA ILE A 46 -13.07 2.31 4.36
C ILE A 46 -12.71 3.54 5.21
N ASP A 47 -13.65 4.09 5.96
CA ASP A 47 -13.44 5.24 6.83
C ASP A 47 -12.39 4.94 7.92
N GLN A 48 -12.36 3.71 8.46
CA GLN A 48 -11.35 3.25 9.43
C GLN A 48 -9.94 3.19 8.80
N LEU A 49 -9.82 2.77 7.54
CA LEU A 49 -8.55 2.77 6.81
C LEU A 49 -8.05 4.20 6.53
N LEU A 50 -8.96 5.09 6.13
CA LEU A 50 -8.65 6.50 5.94
C LEU A 50 -8.22 7.18 7.24
N ALA A 51 -8.91 6.88 8.36
CA ALA A 51 -8.53 7.38 9.68
C ALA A 51 -7.13 6.93 10.07
N ALA A 52 -6.74 5.68 9.79
CA ALA A 52 -5.40 5.20 10.08
C ALA A 52 -4.32 5.99 9.29
N ALA A 53 -4.57 6.29 8.01
CA ALA A 53 -3.69 7.13 7.22
C ALA A 53 -3.61 8.56 7.78
N GLN A 54 -4.76 9.14 8.16
CA GLN A 54 -4.87 10.48 8.72
C GLN A 54 -4.05 10.66 10.01
N TRP A 55 -3.96 9.61 10.85
CA TRP A 55 -3.23 9.64 12.11
C TRP A 55 -1.73 9.36 11.97
N ALA A 56 -1.20 9.30 10.76
CA ALA A 56 0.24 9.23 10.55
C ALA A 56 0.92 10.53 11.03
N PRO A 57 2.17 10.48 11.52
CA PRO A 57 2.94 11.69 11.78
C PRO A 57 3.36 12.36 10.47
N SER A 58 3.56 13.68 10.50
CA SER A 58 4.14 14.44 9.39
C SER A 58 5.01 15.59 9.91
N ALA A 59 5.99 15.98 9.14
CA ALA A 59 6.87 17.09 9.47
C ALA A 59 6.06 18.38 9.66
N GLY A 60 6.21 19.03 10.83
CA GLY A 60 5.43 20.23 11.17
C GLY A 60 3.91 20.04 11.13
N ASN A 61 3.43 18.79 11.22
CA ASN A 61 2.01 18.44 11.04
C ASN A 61 1.43 18.92 9.70
N SER A 62 2.23 18.89 8.65
CA SER A 62 1.87 19.37 7.30
C SER A 62 0.77 18.56 6.60
N GLN A 63 0.64 17.26 6.96
CA GLN A 63 -0.40 16.35 6.46
C GLN A 63 -0.58 16.41 4.93
N PRO A 64 0.50 16.15 4.15
CA PRO A 64 0.53 16.41 2.71
C PRO A 64 -0.21 15.37 1.87
N TRP A 65 -0.79 14.35 2.47
CA TRP A 65 -1.42 13.22 1.80
C TRP A 65 -2.82 13.53 1.29
N ILE A 66 -3.09 13.06 0.08
CA ILE A 66 -4.42 12.94 -0.51
C ILE A 66 -4.61 11.46 -0.90
N LEU A 67 -5.79 10.91 -0.64
CA LEU A 67 -6.14 9.55 -1.02
C LEU A 67 -7.41 9.56 -1.87
N PHE A 68 -7.29 9.17 -3.14
CA PHE A 68 -8.45 8.93 -3.99
C PHE A 68 -8.99 7.53 -3.70
N VAL A 69 -10.25 7.44 -3.30
CA VAL A 69 -10.90 6.16 -3.02
C VAL A 69 -11.48 5.61 -4.32
N CYS A 70 -10.98 4.46 -4.73
CA CYS A 70 -11.39 3.75 -5.93
C CYS A 70 -12.04 2.41 -5.53
N GLU A 71 -13.28 2.47 -5.05
CA GLU A 71 -14.08 1.26 -4.73
C GLU A 71 -14.35 0.49 -6.02
N ARG A 72 -14.22 -0.84 -5.98
CA ARG A 72 -14.49 -1.68 -7.16
C ARG A 72 -15.85 -1.35 -7.76
N GLY A 73 -15.86 -1.11 -9.07
CA GLY A 73 -17.07 -0.71 -9.82
C GLY A 73 -17.40 0.79 -9.80
N SER A 74 -16.70 1.61 -9.00
CA SER A 74 -16.89 3.07 -9.01
C SER A 74 -16.29 3.74 -10.24
N ALA A 75 -16.64 5.00 -10.48
CA ALA A 75 -16.06 5.80 -11.57
C ALA A 75 -14.53 5.97 -11.41
N ASN A 76 -14.05 6.21 -10.18
CA ASN A 76 -12.61 6.32 -9.91
C ASN A 76 -11.88 5.00 -10.14
N HIS A 77 -12.50 3.87 -9.78
CA HIS A 77 -11.95 2.56 -10.09
C HIS A 77 -11.82 2.34 -11.61
N ALA A 78 -12.84 2.71 -12.38
CA ALA A 78 -12.79 2.59 -13.85
C ALA A 78 -11.67 3.46 -14.47
N ARG A 79 -11.49 4.70 -13.98
CA ARG A 79 -10.37 5.58 -14.39
C ARG A 79 -9.02 4.91 -14.11
N LEU A 80 -8.80 4.45 -12.88
CA LEU A 80 -7.56 3.76 -12.50
C LEU A 80 -7.30 2.52 -13.34
N VAL A 81 -8.30 1.64 -13.52
CA VAL A 81 -8.15 0.40 -14.29
C VAL A 81 -7.74 0.67 -15.74
N ALA A 82 -8.26 1.71 -16.37
CA ALA A 82 -7.90 2.12 -17.71
C ALA A 82 -6.42 2.58 -17.85
N ARG A 83 -5.79 2.97 -16.75
CA ARG A 83 -4.41 3.48 -16.71
C ARG A 83 -3.40 2.48 -16.15
N LEU A 84 -3.82 1.28 -15.72
CA LEU A 84 -2.92 0.28 -15.17
C LEU A 84 -1.92 -0.23 -16.20
N SER A 85 -0.67 -0.38 -15.77
CA SER A 85 0.33 -1.09 -16.56
C SER A 85 -0.05 -2.55 -16.76
N ARG A 86 0.47 -3.17 -17.82
CA ARG A 86 0.27 -4.60 -18.12
C ARG A 86 0.60 -5.53 -16.93
N GLY A 87 1.53 -5.13 -16.06
CA GLY A 87 1.91 -5.92 -14.88
C GLY A 87 0.88 -5.90 -13.75
N ASN A 88 -0.02 -4.91 -13.75
CA ASN A 88 -0.99 -4.70 -12.67
C ASN A 88 -2.45 -4.91 -13.12
N SER A 89 -2.73 -4.83 -14.42
CA SER A 89 -4.09 -4.94 -14.95
C SER A 89 -4.77 -6.31 -14.71
N GLY A 90 -3.99 -7.36 -14.45
CA GLY A 90 -4.53 -8.69 -14.18
C GLY A 90 -4.94 -8.95 -12.74
N TRP A 91 -4.51 -8.13 -11.78
CA TRP A 91 -4.76 -8.41 -10.36
C TRP A 91 -5.36 -7.23 -9.58
N VAL A 92 -4.96 -5.98 -9.88
CA VAL A 92 -5.47 -4.79 -9.16
C VAL A 92 -6.99 -4.66 -9.24
N PRO A 93 -7.66 -4.91 -10.38
CA PRO A 93 -9.11 -4.77 -10.48
C PRO A 93 -9.92 -5.71 -9.57
N ARG A 94 -9.30 -6.78 -9.04
CA ARG A 94 -9.96 -7.73 -8.15
C ARG A 94 -10.02 -7.24 -6.69
N ALA A 95 -9.20 -6.25 -6.32
CA ALA A 95 -9.22 -5.68 -4.96
C ALA A 95 -10.58 -5.03 -4.65
N SER A 96 -11.01 -5.08 -3.39
CA SER A 96 -12.28 -4.47 -2.96
C SER A 96 -12.27 -2.96 -3.10
N VAL A 97 -11.13 -2.33 -2.81
CA VAL A 97 -10.87 -0.90 -2.98
C VAL A 97 -9.39 -0.67 -3.29
N VAL A 98 -9.10 0.37 -4.04
CA VAL A 98 -7.75 0.89 -4.20
C VAL A 98 -7.71 2.32 -3.71
N PHE A 99 -6.73 2.65 -2.88
CA PHE A 99 -6.42 4.03 -2.53
C PHE A 99 -5.28 4.51 -3.42
N VAL A 100 -5.53 5.48 -4.29
CA VAL A 100 -4.46 6.13 -5.05
C VAL A 100 -3.95 7.29 -4.22
N THR A 101 -2.66 7.27 -3.88
CA THR A 101 -2.04 8.28 -3.03
C THR A 101 -1.48 9.42 -3.86
N ALA A 102 -1.66 10.63 -3.39
CA ALA A 102 -1.02 11.82 -3.91
C ALA A 102 -0.39 12.63 -2.77
N ALA A 103 0.65 13.39 -3.09
CA ALA A 103 1.31 14.30 -2.17
C ALA A 103 1.12 15.74 -2.59
N HIS A 104 0.80 16.62 -1.65
CA HIS A 104 0.90 18.08 -1.82
C HIS A 104 2.39 18.45 -1.80
N VAL A 105 2.95 18.83 -2.94
CA VAL A 105 4.41 19.01 -3.11
C VAL A 105 4.82 20.47 -3.31
N ARG A 106 3.92 21.35 -3.76
CA ARG A 106 4.21 22.75 -4.04
C ARG A 106 3.13 23.68 -3.51
N THR A 107 3.50 24.90 -3.15
CA THR A 107 2.57 25.93 -2.66
C THR A 107 1.84 26.66 -3.78
N GLY A 108 2.29 26.52 -5.04
CA GLY A 108 1.70 27.12 -6.25
C GLY A 108 1.97 26.28 -7.49
N THR A 109 1.41 26.66 -8.62
CA THR A 109 1.53 25.96 -9.91
C THR A 109 2.68 26.48 -10.77
N GLU A 110 3.32 27.57 -10.40
CA GLU A 110 4.48 28.14 -11.08
C GLU A 110 5.68 27.20 -11.00
N VAL A 111 6.55 27.23 -12.00
CA VAL A 111 7.71 26.33 -12.12
C VAL A 111 8.65 26.42 -10.91
N ASP A 112 8.79 27.62 -10.35
CA ASP A 112 9.65 27.98 -9.23
C ASP A 112 8.88 28.10 -7.89
N ALA A 113 7.62 27.66 -7.84
CA ALA A 113 6.83 27.67 -6.62
C ALA A 113 7.54 26.88 -5.51
N PRO A 114 7.62 27.43 -4.29
CA PRO A 114 8.27 26.74 -3.16
C PRO A 114 7.65 25.37 -2.87
N ALA A 115 8.46 24.49 -2.32
CA ALA A 115 7.97 23.21 -1.79
C ALA A 115 6.93 23.46 -0.68
N TYR A 116 5.85 22.67 -0.66
CA TYR A 116 4.90 22.67 0.44
C TYR A 116 5.52 22.11 1.71
N SER A 117 6.24 21.00 1.57
CA SER A 117 7.04 20.36 2.60
C SER A 117 8.15 19.55 1.93
N ASP A 118 9.38 19.68 2.40
CA ASP A 118 10.53 18.89 1.92
C ASP A 118 10.35 17.40 2.22
N TYR A 119 9.48 17.06 3.17
CA TYR A 119 9.20 15.69 3.63
C TYR A 119 7.88 15.14 3.09
N ALA A 120 7.18 15.83 2.17
CA ALA A 120 5.85 15.45 1.71
C ALA A 120 5.78 13.98 1.24
N LEU A 121 6.73 13.51 0.45
CA LEU A 121 6.75 12.13 -0.05
C LEU A 121 7.02 11.12 1.06
N TYR A 122 7.91 11.45 2.01
CA TYR A 122 8.21 10.63 3.18
C TYR A 122 6.96 10.48 4.07
N ASP A 123 6.26 11.57 4.33
CA ASP A 123 5.06 11.60 5.17
C ASP A 123 3.90 10.83 4.54
N VAL A 124 3.71 10.92 3.21
CA VAL A 124 2.73 10.08 2.49
C VAL A 124 3.09 8.59 2.61
N GLY A 125 4.38 8.24 2.58
CA GLY A 125 4.84 6.87 2.81
C GLY A 125 4.46 6.36 4.20
N GLN A 126 4.52 7.21 5.24
CA GLN A 126 4.07 6.87 6.60
C GLN A 126 2.55 6.66 6.65
N ALA A 127 1.76 7.54 6.02
CA ALA A 127 0.30 7.38 5.94
C ALA A 127 -0.08 6.06 5.24
N ALA A 128 0.61 5.71 4.15
CA ALA A 128 0.43 4.44 3.45
C ALA A 128 0.80 3.23 4.34
N ALA A 129 1.84 3.34 5.17
CA ALA A 129 2.22 2.28 6.11
C ALA A 129 1.18 2.10 7.22
N HIS A 130 0.65 3.18 7.80
CA HIS A 130 -0.41 3.14 8.80
C HIS A 130 -1.68 2.48 8.26
N LEU A 131 -2.15 2.88 7.07
CA LEU A 131 -3.28 2.26 6.39
C LEU A 131 -3.03 0.75 6.17
N THR A 132 -1.84 0.40 5.72
CA THR A 132 -1.43 -1.01 5.48
C THR A 132 -1.52 -1.85 6.74
N LEU A 133 -1.00 -1.35 7.88
CA LEU A 133 -1.04 -2.07 9.16
C LEU A 133 -2.46 -2.16 9.71
N GLN A 134 -3.25 -1.10 9.56
CA GLN A 134 -4.66 -1.10 9.96
C GLN A 134 -5.46 -2.12 9.15
N ALA A 135 -5.29 -2.17 7.83
CA ALA A 135 -5.96 -3.16 6.99
C ALA A 135 -5.63 -4.58 7.45
N HIS A 136 -4.36 -4.85 7.76
CA HIS A 136 -3.96 -6.16 8.24
C HIS A 136 -4.61 -6.53 9.58
N SER A 137 -4.71 -5.59 10.54
CA SER A 137 -5.41 -5.81 11.81
C SER A 137 -6.92 -6.04 11.65
N MET A 138 -7.51 -5.62 10.53
CA MET A 138 -8.90 -5.89 10.15
C MET A 138 -9.06 -7.23 9.41
N GLY A 139 -8.00 -8.03 9.27
CA GLY A 139 -8.02 -9.30 8.50
C GLY A 139 -8.01 -9.09 6.98
N LEU A 140 -7.67 -7.89 6.52
CA LEU A 140 -7.51 -7.54 5.12
C LEU A 140 -6.04 -7.60 4.70
N HIS A 141 -5.82 -7.66 3.40
CA HIS A 141 -4.49 -7.64 2.80
C HIS A 141 -4.30 -6.39 1.94
N THR A 142 -3.07 -5.92 1.87
CA THR A 142 -2.70 -4.77 1.04
C THR A 142 -1.54 -5.08 0.12
N HIS A 143 -1.58 -4.54 -1.09
CA HIS A 143 -0.46 -4.56 -2.01
C HIS A 143 -0.29 -3.17 -2.62
N GLN A 144 0.84 -2.54 -2.34
CA GLN A 144 1.18 -1.24 -2.90
C GLN A 144 1.86 -1.41 -4.26
N PHE A 145 1.52 -0.57 -5.22
CA PHE A 145 2.04 -0.61 -6.58
C PHE A 145 2.16 0.81 -7.16
N ALA A 146 3.07 0.99 -8.14
CA ALA A 146 3.25 2.25 -8.86
C ALA A 146 3.12 2.08 -10.38
N GLY A 147 2.77 0.89 -10.86
CA GLY A 147 2.68 0.60 -12.29
C GLY A 147 1.33 1.02 -12.87
N PHE A 148 1.14 2.30 -13.10
CA PHE A 148 0.05 2.92 -13.87
C PHE A 148 0.59 4.18 -14.58
N ASP A 149 -0.16 4.71 -15.52
CA ASP A 149 0.14 5.98 -16.18
C ASP A 149 -0.21 7.13 -15.24
N HIS A 150 0.81 7.71 -14.58
CA HIS A 150 0.64 8.75 -13.57
C HIS A 150 0.10 10.06 -14.16
N GLU A 151 0.57 10.43 -15.34
CA GLU A 151 0.16 11.69 -16.01
C GLU A 151 -1.30 11.61 -16.44
N ALA A 152 -1.64 10.57 -17.19
CA ALA A 152 -3.01 10.37 -17.66
C ALA A 152 -4.01 10.14 -16.51
N LEU A 153 -3.62 9.46 -15.43
CA LEU A 153 -4.50 9.29 -14.27
C LEU A 153 -4.66 10.59 -13.48
N ALA A 154 -3.62 11.43 -13.38
CA ALA A 154 -3.71 12.73 -12.75
C ALA A 154 -4.71 13.65 -13.50
N GLU A 155 -4.68 13.63 -14.83
CA GLU A 155 -5.67 14.33 -15.66
C GLU A 155 -7.09 13.79 -15.43
N ASP A 156 -7.30 12.47 -15.47
CA ASP A 156 -8.59 11.81 -15.24
C ASP A 156 -9.19 12.10 -13.84
N LEU A 157 -8.32 12.34 -12.85
CA LEU A 157 -8.69 12.67 -11.47
C LEU A 157 -8.73 14.19 -11.20
N GLU A 158 -8.47 15.01 -12.21
CA GLU A 158 -8.41 16.49 -12.10
C GLU A 158 -7.44 16.94 -10.99
N LEU A 159 -6.29 16.26 -10.87
CA LEU A 159 -5.31 16.53 -9.82
C LEU A 159 -4.64 17.89 -10.07
N PRO A 160 -4.66 18.83 -9.11
CA PRO A 160 -3.97 20.11 -9.28
C PRO A 160 -2.46 19.95 -9.47
N GLY A 161 -1.83 20.82 -10.26
CA GLY A 161 -0.38 20.81 -10.52
C GLY A 161 0.50 21.02 -9.27
N THR A 162 -0.11 21.36 -8.14
CA THR A 162 0.55 21.41 -6.82
C THR A 162 0.73 20.04 -6.16
N HIS A 163 0.16 18.99 -6.72
CA HIS A 163 0.17 17.64 -6.20
C HIS A 163 0.82 16.67 -7.18
N LEU A 164 1.31 15.54 -6.64
CA LEU A 164 1.95 14.47 -7.40
C LEU A 164 1.29 13.13 -7.01
N LEU A 165 0.83 12.36 -8.00
CA LEU A 165 0.42 10.95 -7.77
C LEU A 165 1.65 10.10 -7.47
N LEU A 166 1.53 9.18 -6.50
CA LEU A 166 2.65 8.34 -6.07
C LEU A 166 2.40 6.85 -6.31
N THR A 167 1.46 6.26 -5.59
CA THR A 167 1.23 4.81 -5.59
C THR A 167 -0.25 4.48 -5.48
N GLY A 168 -0.63 3.28 -5.91
CA GLY A 168 -1.90 2.67 -5.53
C GLY A 168 -1.70 1.70 -4.37
N ILE A 169 -2.68 1.62 -3.47
CA ILE A 169 -2.75 0.66 -2.37
C ILE A 169 -4.00 -0.18 -2.60
N ALA A 170 -3.85 -1.35 -3.19
CA ALA A 170 -4.94 -2.32 -3.34
C ALA A 170 -5.25 -2.95 -1.98
N VAL A 171 -6.52 -3.00 -1.59
CA VAL A 171 -6.99 -3.56 -0.33
C VAL A 171 -8.15 -4.52 -0.57
N GLY A 172 -8.12 -5.66 0.09
CA GLY A 172 -9.18 -6.64 0.02
C GLY A 172 -8.89 -7.89 0.83
N ARG A 173 -9.77 -8.87 0.75
CA ARG A 173 -9.54 -10.21 1.28
C ARG A 173 -8.68 -11.01 0.31
N GLN A 174 -7.83 -11.89 0.83
CA GLN A 174 -7.11 -12.85 -0.01
C GLN A 174 -8.12 -13.80 -0.67
N GLY A 175 -7.97 -14.00 -1.99
CA GLY A 175 -8.76 -14.94 -2.79
C GLY A 175 -8.12 -16.32 -2.89
N ASP A 176 -8.79 -17.21 -3.59
CA ASP A 176 -8.26 -18.54 -3.90
C ASP A 176 -7.32 -18.45 -5.11
N PRO A 177 -6.10 -19.00 -5.05
CA PRO A 177 -5.21 -19.09 -6.21
C PRO A 177 -5.82 -19.82 -7.42
N ALA A 178 -6.84 -20.65 -7.21
CA ALA A 178 -7.55 -21.33 -8.30
C ALA A 178 -8.43 -20.38 -9.16
N ASP A 179 -8.77 -19.19 -8.63
CA ASP A 179 -9.62 -18.21 -9.30
C ASP A 179 -8.86 -17.24 -10.22
N VAL A 180 -7.54 -17.41 -10.34
CA VAL A 180 -6.68 -16.53 -11.14
C VAL A 180 -5.77 -17.34 -12.07
N ASP A 181 -5.16 -16.65 -13.04
CA ASP A 181 -4.17 -17.27 -13.91
C ASP A 181 -2.91 -17.72 -13.13
N GLU A 182 -2.23 -18.74 -13.67
CA GLU A 182 -1.04 -19.35 -13.04
C GLU A 182 0.07 -18.32 -12.75
N ARG A 183 0.25 -17.32 -13.60
CA ARG A 183 1.26 -16.27 -13.40
C ARG A 183 0.93 -15.40 -12.19
N THR A 184 -0.32 -15.06 -12.00
CA THR A 184 -0.79 -14.29 -10.84
C THR A 184 -0.67 -15.12 -9.56
N ALA A 185 -1.10 -16.38 -9.58
CA ALA A 185 -0.95 -17.31 -8.46
C ALA A 185 0.53 -17.51 -8.07
N ALA A 186 1.41 -17.69 -9.04
CA ALA A 186 2.85 -17.89 -8.82
C ALA A 186 3.55 -16.69 -8.16
N ARG A 187 3.04 -15.46 -8.35
CA ARG A 187 3.58 -14.27 -7.66
C ARG A 187 3.48 -14.41 -6.13
N ASP A 188 2.38 -14.95 -5.65
CA ASP A 188 2.10 -15.08 -4.24
C ASP A 188 2.90 -16.20 -3.57
N GLN A 189 3.49 -17.11 -4.38
CA GLN A 189 4.37 -18.18 -3.91
C GLN A 189 5.82 -17.74 -3.73
N LYS A 190 6.21 -16.56 -4.22
CA LYS A 190 7.59 -16.08 -4.11
C LYS A 190 8.00 -15.92 -2.65
N VAL A 191 9.17 -16.47 -2.34
CA VAL A 191 9.79 -16.28 -1.04
C VAL A 191 10.17 -14.82 -0.87
N ARG A 192 9.78 -14.21 0.26
CA ARG A 192 10.17 -12.82 0.59
C ARG A 192 11.58 -12.79 1.14
N GLU A 193 12.44 -12.01 0.58
CA GLU A 193 13.81 -11.80 1.07
C GLU A 193 13.94 -10.42 1.71
N ARG A 194 14.81 -10.31 2.69
CA ARG A 194 15.20 -9.06 3.33
C ARG A 194 16.72 -9.03 3.41
N ARG A 195 17.27 -7.86 3.21
CA ARG A 195 18.69 -7.65 3.49
C ARG A 195 18.94 -7.81 4.98
N GLU A 196 20.15 -8.20 5.33
CA GLU A 196 20.57 -8.29 6.72
C GLU A 196 20.55 -6.91 7.38
N VAL A 197 20.32 -6.87 8.70
CA VAL A 197 20.27 -5.60 9.45
C VAL A 197 21.57 -4.81 9.30
N ALA A 198 22.72 -5.48 9.26
CA ALA A 198 24.03 -4.85 9.05
C ALA A 198 24.18 -4.13 7.69
N GLU A 199 23.37 -4.50 6.70
CA GLU A 199 23.38 -3.84 5.38
C GLU A 199 22.57 -2.54 5.37
N ILE A 200 21.58 -2.41 6.27
CA ILE A 200 20.63 -1.29 6.29
C ILE A 200 20.80 -0.37 7.50
N ALA A 201 21.56 -0.77 8.51
CA ALA A 201 21.80 0.01 9.71
C ALA A 201 23.30 0.28 9.91
N ARG A 202 23.61 1.41 10.54
CA ARG A 202 24.99 1.83 10.85
C ARG A 202 25.08 2.16 12.33
N ALA A 203 26.18 1.77 12.95
CA ALA A 203 26.48 2.07 14.35
C ALA A 203 27.09 3.48 14.53
N GLY A 204 27.76 3.97 13.50
CA GLY A 204 28.43 5.27 13.48
C GLY A 204 28.48 5.84 12.06
N THR A 205 29.65 5.81 11.42
CA THR A 205 29.82 6.29 10.04
C THR A 205 29.26 5.30 9.01
N TRP A 206 29.25 5.71 7.74
CA TRP A 206 28.75 4.86 6.63
C TRP A 206 29.42 3.47 6.55
N VAL A 207 30.69 3.39 6.95
CA VAL A 207 31.48 2.15 6.90
C VAL A 207 31.39 1.27 8.14
N GLU A 208 30.60 1.67 9.14
CA GLU A 208 30.43 0.96 10.43
C GLU A 208 29.03 0.32 10.52
N PRO A 209 28.84 -0.91 9.98
CA PRO A 209 27.55 -1.58 10.01
C PRO A 209 27.12 -1.91 11.46
N TRP A 210 25.81 -1.91 11.70
CA TRP A 210 25.24 -2.28 12.98
C TRP A 210 25.50 -3.77 13.31
N GLY A 211 25.84 -4.04 14.58
CA GLY A 211 25.98 -5.43 15.07
C GLY A 211 27.28 -6.13 14.68
N VAL A 212 28.16 -5.44 13.95
CA VAL A 212 29.54 -5.95 13.73
C VAL A 212 30.44 -5.36 14.83
N PRO A 213 31.13 -6.21 15.63
CA PRO A 213 32.09 -5.72 16.60
C PRO A 213 33.15 -4.85 15.92
N TYR A 214 33.46 -3.71 16.50
CA TYR A 214 34.55 -2.86 16.05
C TYR A 214 35.88 -3.60 16.26
N PRO A 215 36.83 -3.61 15.28
CA PRO A 215 38.13 -4.25 15.46
C PRO A 215 38.97 -3.60 16.55
#